data_7256b657a224fc65dd3cbfd2b7fdc865
#
_entry.id   7256b657a224fc65dd3cbfd2b7fdc865
#
_cell.length_a   1.000
_cell.length_b   1.000
_cell.length_c   1.000
_cell.angle_alpha   90.00
_cell.angle_beta   90.00
_cell.angle_gamma   90.00
#
_symmetry.space_group_name_H-M   'P 1'
#
loop_
_entity.id
_entity.type
_entity.pdbx_description
1 polymer ?
#
loop_
_entity_poly.entity_id
_entity_poly.type
_entity_poly.pdbx_seq_one_letter_code
_entity_poly.pdbx_strand_id
1 'polypeptide(L)'
;MKKVFLVFMSLCVLLCGIAFAEEAPAEDGDPAADECVIRLWNRTGKDCSYIRFSMWQGEMMLGYVLSCPNEGEDFYRCPVSMDQFDSTEEAEPLRIELAMAFSEESPEDAIISAMMGKPAPEEACGEMTADLESGEFADYELTMNEAGEYIITPLQ
;
A
#
# COMPACT_ATOMS: atom_id res chain seq x y z
N MET A 1 6.05 1.47 -44.83
CA MET A 1 5.33 2.15 -43.72
C MET A 1 4.85 1.23 -42.59
N LYS A 2 4.45 -0.04 -42.83
CA LYS A 2 3.99 -0.97 -41.74
C LYS A 2 5.09 -1.44 -40.77
N LYS A 3 6.36 -1.48 -41.19
CA LYS A 3 7.47 -1.94 -40.33
C LYS A 3 7.98 -0.89 -39.32
N VAL A 4 7.81 0.39 -39.62
CA VAL A 4 8.21 1.52 -38.74
C VAL A 4 7.21 1.66 -37.58
N PHE A 5 5.93 1.37 -37.82
CA PHE A 5 4.89 1.43 -36.80
C PHE A 5 5.04 0.33 -35.73
N LEU A 6 5.51 -0.85 -36.13
CA LEU A 6 5.73 -1.98 -35.22
C LEU A 6 6.93 -1.76 -34.27
N VAL A 7 7.96 -1.09 -34.76
CA VAL A 7 9.14 -0.73 -33.94
C VAL A 7 8.81 0.36 -32.93
N PHE A 8 7.93 1.31 -33.29
CA PHE A 8 7.52 2.38 -32.37
C PHE A 8 6.59 1.87 -31.25
N MET A 9 5.67 0.94 -31.57
CA MET A 9 4.84 0.28 -30.55
C MET A 9 5.68 -0.58 -29.60
N SER A 10 6.70 -1.29 -30.10
CA SER A 10 7.60 -2.09 -29.26
C SER A 10 8.48 -1.23 -28.35
N LEU A 11 8.86 -0.02 -28.81
CA LEU A 11 9.67 0.91 -28.01
C LEU A 11 8.84 1.62 -26.92
N CYS A 12 7.55 1.90 -27.18
CA CYS A 12 6.65 2.47 -26.16
C CYS A 12 6.33 1.46 -25.04
N VAL A 13 6.19 0.18 -25.36
CA VAL A 13 5.98 -0.87 -24.34
C VAL A 13 7.26 -1.06 -23.50
N LEU A 14 8.45 -0.87 -24.07
CA LEU A 14 9.71 -0.92 -23.31
C LEU A 14 9.95 0.31 -22.44
N LEU A 15 9.38 1.49 -22.80
CA LEU A 15 9.52 2.72 -22.00
C LEU A 15 8.47 2.86 -20.91
N CYS A 16 7.31 2.19 -21.02
CA CYS A 16 6.31 2.11 -19.93
C CYS A 16 6.62 1.01 -18.91
N GLY A 17 7.60 0.13 -19.19
CA GLY A 17 8.00 -0.98 -18.31
C GLY A 17 9.16 -0.69 -17.38
N ILE A 18 9.64 0.56 -17.25
CA ILE A 18 10.82 0.90 -16.44
C ILE A 18 10.45 1.95 -15.37
N ALA A 19 9.32 1.82 -14.74
CA ALA A 19 8.98 2.68 -13.60
C ALA A 19 8.54 1.89 -12.35
N PHE A 20 8.81 0.60 -12.30
CA PHE A 20 8.65 -0.21 -11.09
C PHE A 20 9.80 -1.23 -10.99
N ALA A 21 11.01 -0.74 -10.97
CA ALA A 21 12.12 -1.44 -10.38
C ALA A 21 12.36 -0.75 -9.05
N GLU A 22 11.62 -1.23 -8.00
CA GLU A 22 12.26 -2.01 -7.01
C GLU A 22 13.47 -1.35 -6.37
N GLU A 23 13.22 -0.60 -5.31
CA GLU A 23 14.13 -0.76 -4.19
C GLU A 23 13.55 -1.88 -3.34
N ALA A 24 14.36 -2.93 -3.14
CA ALA A 24 14.09 -3.98 -2.18
C ALA A 24 13.73 -3.32 -0.83
N PRO A 25 12.84 -3.95 -0.03
CA PRO A 25 12.47 -3.41 1.26
C PRO A 25 13.75 -3.09 2.03
N ALA A 26 13.89 -1.85 2.47
CA ALA A 26 14.98 -1.43 3.32
C ALA A 26 15.02 -2.41 4.50
N GLU A 27 16.17 -3.06 4.70
CA GLU A 27 16.47 -3.81 5.91
C GLU A 27 16.14 -2.89 7.10
N ASP A 28 15.52 -3.42 8.16
CA ASP A 28 15.18 -2.86 9.46
C ASP A 28 15.83 -1.49 9.83
N GLY A 29 15.59 -0.45 9.06
CA GLY A 29 16.10 0.90 9.24
C GLY A 29 14.96 1.89 9.47
N ASP A 30 15.29 3.01 10.10
CA ASP A 30 14.38 4.17 10.17
C ASP A 30 13.96 4.60 8.76
N PRO A 31 12.73 5.14 8.58
CA PRO A 31 12.28 5.68 7.31
C PRO A 31 13.29 6.69 6.73
N ALA A 32 13.36 6.78 5.40
CA ALA A 32 14.16 7.82 4.76
C ALA A 32 13.63 9.22 5.17
N ALA A 33 14.48 10.24 5.07
CA ALA A 33 14.14 11.59 5.53
C ALA A 33 12.96 12.24 4.77
N ASP A 34 12.58 11.69 3.61
CA ASP A 34 11.48 12.10 2.75
C ASP A 34 10.35 11.05 2.70
N GLU A 35 10.37 10.09 3.61
CA GLU A 35 9.40 9.00 3.70
C GLU A 35 8.80 8.93 5.10
N CYS A 36 7.54 8.50 5.19
CA CYS A 36 6.91 8.00 6.40
C CYS A 36 6.52 6.56 6.19
N VAL A 37 6.68 5.71 7.19
CA VAL A 37 6.25 4.30 7.08
C VAL A 37 5.11 4.04 8.03
N ILE A 38 3.94 3.71 7.46
CA ILE A 38 2.80 3.25 8.24
C ILE A 38 3.03 1.79 8.60
N ARG A 39 2.93 1.47 9.90
CA ARG A 39 2.91 0.10 10.41
C ARG A 39 1.50 -0.21 10.91
N LEU A 40 0.92 -1.30 10.40
CA LEU A 40 -0.44 -1.71 10.73
C LEU A 40 -0.44 -3.11 11.35
N TRP A 41 -0.84 -3.23 12.60
CA TRP A 41 -1.04 -4.50 13.27
C TRP A 41 -2.46 -5.03 13.00
N ASN A 42 -2.56 -6.21 12.39
CA ASN A 42 -3.84 -6.88 12.19
C ASN A 42 -4.20 -7.68 13.46
N ARG A 43 -5.13 -7.17 14.25
CA ARG A 43 -5.69 -7.79 15.47
C ARG A 43 -7.14 -8.24 15.28
N THR A 44 -7.59 -8.40 14.03
CA THR A 44 -8.97 -8.82 13.72
C THR A 44 -9.23 -10.29 14.00
N GLY A 45 -8.18 -11.10 14.13
CA GLY A 45 -8.26 -12.57 14.21
C GLY A 45 -8.50 -13.25 12.86
N LYS A 46 -8.52 -12.48 11.75
CA LYS A 46 -8.59 -13.03 10.39
C LYS A 46 -7.19 -13.06 9.80
N ASP A 47 -6.77 -14.21 9.28
CA ASP A 47 -5.56 -14.33 8.49
C ASP A 47 -5.86 -13.87 7.06
N CYS A 48 -5.12 -12.89 6.58
CA CYS A 48 -5.21 -12.43 5.20
C CYS A 48 -3.87 -12.58 4.49
N SER A 49 -3.92 -12.74 3.16
CA SER A 49 -2.72 -12.93 2.35
C SER A 49 -1.94 -11.62 2.21
N TYR A 50 -2.64 -10.50 2.02
CA TYR A 50 -2.05 -9.17 2.02
C TYR A 50 -3.07 -8.12 2.46
N ILE A 51 -2.60 -6.93 2.81
CA ILE A 51 -3.42 -5.74 2.98
C ILE A 51 -3.09 -4.76 1.86
N ARG A 52 -4.12 -4.22 1.22
CA ARG A 52 -4.01 -3.11 0.28
C ARG A 52 -4.25 -1.80 1.00
N PHE A 53 -3.30 -0.89 0.87
CA PHE A 53 -3.38 0.50 1.31
C PHE A 53 -3.59 1.36 0.06
N SER A 54 -4.76 1.95 -0.11
CA SER A 54 -5.06 2.86 -1.22
C SER A 54 -5.02 4.30 -0.73
N MET A 55 -4.15 5.11 -1.30
CA MET A 55 -3.87 6.48 -0.87
C MET A 55 -4.65 7.47 -1.73
N TRP A 56 -5.32 8.40 -1.07
CA TRP A 56 -6.15 9.41 -1.70
C TRP A 56 -5.87 10.80 -1.14
N GLN A 57 -5.90 11.81 -1.99
CA GLN A 57 -5.96 13.21 -1.58
C GLN A 57 -7.15 13.87 -2.27
N GLY A 58 -8.16 14.26 -1.48
CA GLY A 58 -9.46 14.62 -2.01
C GLY A 58 -10.08 13.46 -2.80
N GLU A 59 -10.44 13.73 -4.05
CA GLU A 59 -11.00 12.73 -4.98
C GLU A 59 -9.92 12.04 -5.84
N MET A 60 -8.65 12.44 -5.70
CA MET A 60 -7.56 11.90 -6.50
C MET A 60 -6.90 10.70 -5.82
N MET A 61 -6.87 9.55 -6.49
CA MET A 61 -6.09 8.40 -6.07
C MET A 61 -4.62 8.63 -6.42
N LEU A 62 -3.76 8.66 -5.41
CA LEU A 62 -2.31 8.84 -5.58
C LEU A 62 -1.62 7.52 -5.94
N GLY A 63 -2.12 6.41 -5.39
CA GLY A 63 -1.56 5.09 -5.62
C GLY A 63 -2.07 4.07 -4.61
N TYR A 64 -1.47 2.88 -4.64
CA TYR A 64 -1.73 1.86 -3.64
C TYR A 64 -0.46 1.03 -3.37
N VAL A 65 -0.40 0.46 -2.18
CA VAL A 65 0.63 -0.48 -1.74
C VAL A 65 -0.04 -1.80 -1.37
N LEU A 66 0.52 -2.91 -1.81
CA LEU A 66 0.16 -4.26 -1.36
C LEU A 66 1.22 -4.72 -0.38
N SER A 67 0.83 -5.08 0.83
CA SER A 67 1.75 -5.44 1.90
C SER A 67 1.38 -6.77 2.53
N CYS A 68 2.39 -7.59 2.79
CA CYS A 68 2.32 -8.73 3.70
C CYS A 68 3.39 -8.55 4.80
N PRO A 69 3.24 -9.18 5.97
CA PRO A 69 4.26 -9.13 7.00
C PRO A 69 5.56 -9.76 6.51
N ASN A 70 6.70 -9.17 6.85
CA ASN A 70 7.98 -9.81 6.64
C ASN A 70 8.15 -11.00 7.59
N GLU A 71 9.12 -11.87 7.31
CA GLU A 71 9.42 -13.02 8.17
C GLU A 71 9.79 -12.55 9.59
N GLY A 72 8.98 -12.94 10.57
CA GLY A 72 9.17 -12.57 11.98
C GLY A 72 8.50 -11.27 12.41
N GLU A 73 7.85 -10.54 11.51
CA GLU A 73 7.04 -9.38 11.84
C GLU A 73 5.57 -9.76 12.00
N ASP A 74 4.85 -9.02 12.84
CA ASP A 74 3.41 -9.16 13.07
C ASP A 74 2.60 -7.93 12.59
N PHE A 75 3.21 -7.11 11.73
CA PHE A 75 2.62 -5.90 11.17
C PHE A 75 2.87 -5.80 9.65
N TYR A 76 1.99 -5.04 9.01
CA TYR A 76 2.04 -4.71 7.58
C TYR A 76 2.68 -3.34 7.42
N ARG A 77 3.55 -3.16 6.42
CA ARG A 77 4.24 -1.90 6.13
C ARG A 77 3.64 -1.21 4.91
N CYS A 78 3.41 0.10 5.01
CA CYS A 78 3.05 0.94 3.87
C CYS A 78 4.00 2.14 3.84
N PRO A 79 5.06 2.11 3.01
CA PRO A 79 5.88 3.28 2.78
C PRO A 79 5.09 4.34 2.03
N VAL A 80 5.18 5.58 2.50
CA VAL A 80 4.52 6.76 1.93
C VAL A 80 5.59 7.80 1.66
N SER A 81 5.88 8.07 0.40
CA SER A 81 6.79 9.13 -0.01
C SER A 81 6.11 10.48 0.16
N MET A 82 6.75 11.39 0.93
CA MET A 82 6.17 12.68 1.32
C MET A 82 6.07 13.68 0.16
N ASP A 83 6.75 13.41 -0.96
CA ASP A 83 6.69 14.22 -2.18
C ASP A 83 5.50 13.86 -3.10
N GLN A 84 4.80 12.75 -2.80
CA GLN A 84 3.67 12.28 -3.62
C GLN A 84 2.36 12.98 -3.31
N PHE A 85 2.28 13.75 -2.23
CA PHE A 85 1.06 14.47 -1.87
C PHE A 85 1.37 15.91 -1.42
N ASP A 86 0.36 16.78 -1.58
CA ASP A 86 0.46 18.16 -1.15
C ASP A 86 0.27 18.24 0.39
N SER A 87 1.30 18.69 1.09
CA SER A 87 1.32 18.86 2.54
C SER A 87 1.04 20.30 2.98
N THR A 88 0.55 21.16 2.10
CA THR A 88 0.17 22.53 2.47
C THR A 88 -1.06 22.55 3.36
N GLU A 89 -1.20 23.59 4.21
CA GLU A 89 -2.36 23.75 5.10
C GLU A 89 -3.72 23.86 4.34
N GLU A 90 -3.69 24.17 3.06
CA GLU A 90 -4.87 24.28 2.20
C GLU A 90 -5.23 22.96 1.49
N ALA A 91 -4.33 21.98 1.51
CA ALA A 91 -4.55 20.69 0.85
C ALA A 91 -5.50 19.80 1.66
N GLU A 92 -6.26 18.97 0.94
CA GLU A 92 -7.04 17.90 1.57
C GLU A 92 -6.10 16.91 2.27
N PRO A 93 -6.45 16.43 3.47
CA PRO A 93 -5.61 15.47 4.19
C PRO A 93 -5.47 14.16 3.41
N LEU A 94 -4.33 13.49 3.61
CA LEU A 94 -4.12 12.16 3.06
C LEU A 94 -5.07 11.16 3.72
N ARG A 95 -5.91 10.53 2.90
CA ARG A 95 -6.84 9.48 3.29
C ARG A 95 -6.32 8.14 2.78
N ILE A 96 -6.35 7.13 3.64
CA ILE A 96 -5.89 5.78 3.32
C ILE A 96 -7.05 4.81 3.53
N GLU A 97 -7.45 4.14 2.46
CA GLU A 97 -8.43 3.06 2.49
C GLU A 97 -7.72 1.72 2.62
N LEU A 98 -8.20 0.88 3.51
CA LEU A 98 -7.66 -0.45 3.78
C LEU A 98 -8.60 -1.54 3.27
N ALA A 99 -8.02 -2.56 2.63
CA ALA A 99 -8.72 -3.78 2.28
C ALA A 99 -7.84 -5.00 2.56
N MET A 100 -8.40 -6.03 3.21
CA MET A 100 -7.76 -7.32 3.40
C MET A 100 -8.08 -8.25 2.23
N ALA A 101 -7.07 -8.92 1.70
CA ALA A 101 -7.19 -9.89 0.62
C ALA A 101 -7.03 -11.32 1.13
N PHE A 102 -7.84 -12.23 0.61
CA PHE A 102 -7.86 -13.62 1.00
C PHE A 102 -7.57 -14.51 -0.20
N SER A 103 -6.47 -15.29 -0.14
CA SER A 103 -6.04 -16.22 -1.18
C SER A 103 -5.65 -17.55 -0.54
N GLU A 104 -5.70 -18.61 -1.33
CA GLU A 104 -5.12 -19.92 -0.98
C GLU A 104 -3.63 -20.00 -1.34
N GLU A 105 -3.11 -19.02 -2.08
CA GLU A 105 -1.69 -18.88 -2.44
C GLU A 105 -0.88 -18.37 -1.23
N SER A 106 0.45 -18.48 -1.32
CA SER A 106 1.31 -17.79 -0.35
C SER A 106 1.10 -16.27 -0.43
N PRO A 107 1.37 -15.50 0.63
CA PRO A 107 1.22 -14.04 0.60
C PRO A 107 1.97 -13.39 -0.57
N GLU A 108 3.19 -13.80 -0.84
CA GLU A 108 4.02 -13.28 -1.94
C GLU A 108 3.40 -13.62 -3.31
N ASP A 109 2.96 -14.86 -3.51
CA ASP A 109 2.32 -15.28 -4.77
C ASP A 109 1.00 -14.54 -4.98
N ALA A 110 0.21 -14.33 -3.93
CA ALA A 110 -1.03 -13.57 -3.98
C ALA A 110 -0.78 -12.10 -4.39
N ILE A 111 0.28 -11.46 -3.87
CA ILE A 111 0.70 -10.11 -4.29
C ILE A 111 1.13 -10.12 -5.76
N ILE A 112 1.96 -11.07 -6.18
CA ILE A 112 2.38 -11.19 -7.59
C ILE A 112 1.16 -11.38 -8.50
N SER A 113 0.22 -12.25 -8.13
CA SER A 113 -1.03 -12.46 -8.87
C SER A 113 -1.85 -11.18 -8.98
N ALA A 114 -1.97 -10.41 -7.91
CA ALA A 114 -2.66 -9.12 -7.90
C ALA A 114 -1.99 -8.09 -8.82
N MET A 115 -0.66 -7.98 -8.79
CA MET A 115 0.11 -7.11 -9.68
C MET A 115 -0.04 -7.50 -11.15
N MET A 116 -0.27 -8.79 -11.44
CA MET A 116 -0.56 -9.30 -12.78
C MET A 116 -2.04 -9.12 -13.20
N GLY A 117 -2.85 -8.38 -12.45
CA GLY A 117 -4.25 -8.10 -12.73
C GLY A 117 -5.20 -9.22 -12.32
N LYS A 118 -4.81 -10.10 -11.42
CA LYS A 118 -5.62 -11.17 -10.83
C LYS A 118 -5.68 -11.04 -9.31
N PRO A 119 -6.26 -9.96 -8.78
CA PRO A 119 -6.33 -9.76 -7.33
C PRO A 119 -7.17 -10.86 -6.67
N ALA A 120 -6.79 -11.24 -5.46
CA ALA A 120 -7.60 -12.08 -4.61
C ALA A 120 -8.91 -11.35 -4.21
N PRO A 121 -9.95 -12.06 -3.76
CA PRO A 121 -11.11 -11.43 -3.17
C PRO A 121 -10.71 -10.54 -1.99
N GLU A 122 -11.20 -9.29 -1.99
CA GLU A 122 -10.88 -8.29 -0.97
C GLU A 122 -12.10 -7.96 -0.12
N GLU A 123 -11.87 -7.70 1.16
CA GLU A 123 -12.84 -7.19 2.12
C GLU A 123 -12.40 -5.80 2.58
N ALA A 124 -13.24 -4.78 2.34
CA ALA A 124 -12.95 -3.42 2.77
C ALA A 124 -12.95 -3.34 4.29
N CYS A 125 -11.91 -2.73 4.87
CA CYS A 125 -11.72 -2.60 6.30
C CYS A 125 -12.02 -1.19 6.82
N GLY A 126 -12.26 -0.23 5.93
CA GLY A 126 -12.50 1.17 6.26
C GLY A 126 -11.40 2.08 5.78
N GLU A 127 -11.43 3.29 6.30
CA GLU A 127 -10.49 4.37 5.95
C GLU A 127 -9.94 5.04 7.20
N MET A 128 -8.76 5.64 7.06
CA MET A 128 -8.15 6.49 8.08
C MET A 128 -7.58 7.74 7.43
N THR A 129 -7.57 8.83 8.19
CA THR A 129 -6.75 10.00 7.88
C THR A 129 -5.45 9.85 8.64
N ALA A 130 -4.35 9.79 7.91
CA ALA A 130 -3.04 9.63 8.52
C ALA A 130 -2.39 10.99 8.77
N ASP A 131 -1.93 11.20 10.00
CA ASP A 131 -1.03 12.29 10.36
C ASP A 131 0.39 11.76 10.17
N LEU A 132 1.03 12.17 9.08
CA LEU A 132 2.31 11.62 8.65
C LEU A 132 3.40 12.65 8.86
N GLU A 133 4.44 12.24 9.56
CA GLU A 133 5.67 13.01 9.72
C GLU A 133 6.82 12.36 8.95
N SER A 134 7.58 13.19 8.26
CA SER A 134 8.73 12.78 7.46
C SER A 134 9.82 12.16 8.35
N GLY A 135 10.35 11.01 7.96
CA GLY A 135 11.37 10.29 8.71
C GLY A 135 10.83 9.49 9.90
N GLU A 136 9.51 9.33 10.05
CA GLU A 136 8.90 8.68 11.21
C GLU A 136 8.05 7.47 10.83
N PHE A 137 7.74 6.66 11.86
CA PHE A 137 6.74 5.60 11.77
C PHE A 137 5.39 6.11 12.27
N ALA A 138 4.32 5.77 11.54
CA ALA A 138 2.95 6.00 11.95
C ALA A 138 2.29 4.65 12.28
N ASP A 139 2.02 4.42 13.54
CA ASP A 139 1.58 3.13 14.07
C ASP A 139 0.06 3.05 14.21
N TYR A 140 -0.55 2.00 13.67
CA TYR A 140 -1.99 1.76 13.72
C TYR A 140 -2.31 0.31 14.04
N GLU A 141 -3.48 0.10 14.64
CA GLU A 141 -4.05 -1.20 14.89
C GLU A 141 -5.37 -1.35 14.15
N LEU A 142 -5.56 -2.48 13.47
CA LEU A 142 -6.81 -2.89 12.86
C LEU A 142 -7.45 -3.97 13.73
N THR A 143 -8.60 -3.66 14.30
CA THR A 143 -9.40 -4.58 15.13
C THR A 143 -10.77 -4.83 14.51
N MET A 144 -11.52 -5.74 15.07
CA MET A 144 -12.90 -6.00 14.70
C MET A 144 -13.76 -6.07 15.98
N ASN A 145 -14.87 -5.31 15.99
CA ASN A 145 -15.78 -5.32 17.13
C ASN A 145 -16.72 -6.55 17.11
N GLU A 146 -17.54 -6.71 18.16
CA GLU A 146 -18.50 -7.82 18.28
C GLU A 146 -19.58 -7.81 17.17
N ALA A 147 -19.83 -6.68 16.52
CA ALA A 147 -20.76 -6.56 15.39
C ALA A 147 -20.12 -6.97 14.06
N GLY A 148 -18.81 -7.26 14.04
CA GLY A 148 -18.05 -7.59 12.84
C GLY A 148 -17.60 -6.37 12.03
N GLU A 149 -17.62 -5.18 12.62
CA GLU A 149 -17.16 -3.96 12.00
C GLU A 149 -15.67 -3.73 12.29
N TYR A 150 -14.93 -3.31 11.28
CA TYR A 150 -13.51 -2.97 11.43
C TYR A 150 -13.32 -1.61 12.08
N ILE A 151 -12.31 -1.51 12.93
CA ILE A 151 -11.91 -0.29 13.63
C ILE A 151 -10.41 -0.10 13.43
N ILE A 152 -10.01 1.06 12.95
CA ILE A 152 -8.60 1.46 12.78
C ILE A 152 -8.30 2.49 13.88
N THR A 153 -7.29 2.22 14.70
CA THR A 153 -6.92 3.06 15.84
C THR A 153 -5.43 3.40 15.77
N PRO A 154 -5.04 4.69 15.89
CA PRO A 154 -3.63 5.05 16.03
C PRO A 154 -3.08 4.52 17.36
N LEU A 155 -1.86 3.99 17.32
CA LEU A 155 -1.09 3.62 18.52
C LEU A 155 -0.20 4.80 18.92
N GLN A 156 -0.17 5.13 20.20
CA GLN A 156 0.63 6.23 20.76
C GLN A 156 1.98 5.71 21.28
#